data_75e390ec147dfa303127bf1eb2acc0de
#
_entry.id   75e390ec147dfa303127bf1eb2acc0de
#
_cell.length_a   1.000
_cell.length_b   1.000
_cell.length_c   1.000
_cell.angle_alpha   90.00
_cell.angle_beta   90.00
_cell.angle_gamma   90.00
#
_symmetry.space_group_name_H-M   'P 1'
#
loop_
_entity.id
_entity.type
_entity.pdbx_description
1 polymer ?
#
loop_
_entity_poly.entity_id
_entity_poly.type
_entity_poly.pdbx_seq_one_letter_code
_entity_poly.pdbx_strand_id
1 'polypeptide(L)'
;DNRPNRPVGKVFRSSAIKWDIPTTTSAPHTHPTRISVLVIKRIIALREEHGRCAEVIWYQLQQEGFTISLSSVKRTLDRYKLTNHWSKWKKRRTNTPRPKATAPGELVEVDTVHYVNQLDGKRVYITTVIDLYSRMAYTRPSYKLLPGEAAKAVLLAEQKFGYKFRTVQSDNGPEFSSYFTAMLGRHNIRHRHTRVHRPNDNAHIERFNRTLRNECIGDHKPRSLTLTLLTDKLNQYLDYYNHDRIHLGLQCKTPIQMLQR
;
A
#
# COMPACT_ATOMS: atom_id res chain seq x y z
N ASP A 1 2.63 36.63 46.74
CA ASP A 1 2.20 35.32 46.28
C ASP A 1 1.53 34.57 47.44
N ASN A 2 0.23 34.78 47.55
CA ASN A 2 -0.61 34.29 48.63
C ASN A 2 -1.46 33.10 48.10
N ARG A 3 -0.94 31.87 48.26
CA ARG A 3 -1.74 30.68 48.05
C ARG A 3 -2.13 30.10 49.43
N PRO A 4 -3.42 29.90 49.70
CA PRO A 4 -3.85 29.35 50.98
C PRO A 4 -3.42 27.88 51.10
N ASN A 5 -2.80 27.57 52.25
CA ASN A 5 -2.43 26.25 52.71
C ASN A 5 -3.69 25.33 52.73
N ARG A 6 -3.63 24.21 52.00
CA ARG A 6 -4.62 23.13 52.14
C ARG A 6 -4.35 22.41 53.48
N PRO A 7 -5.35 22.19 54.28
CA PRO A 7 -5.16 21.45 55.53
C PRO A 7 -4.82 19.98 55.23
N VAL A 8 -3.73 19.50 55.80
CA VAL A 8 -3.34 18.08 55.81
C VAL A 8 -4.42 17.31 56.57
N GLY A 9 -5.13 16.43 55.83
CA GLY A 9 -6.16 15.61 56.40
C GLY A 9 -5.61 14.73 57.51
N LYS A 10 -6.17 14.84 58.70
CA LYS A 10 -5.87 13.97 59.83
C LYS A 10 -6.26 12.53 59.48
N VAL A 11 -5.27 11.63 59.42
CA VAL A 11 -5.48 10.18 59.33
C VAL A 11 -6.07 9.71 60.66
N PHE A 12 -7.37 9.51 60.71
CA PHE A 12 -8.00 8.78 61.79
C PHE A 12 -7.68 7.29 61.64
N ARG A 13 -6.77 6.76 62.47
CA ARG A 13 -6.65 5.32 62.66
C ARG A 13 -7.74 4.91 63.62
N SER A 14 -8.87 4.45 63.12
CA SER A 14 -9.84 3.71 63.92
C SER A 14 -9.70 2.20 63.68
N SER A 15 -9.56 1.48 64.74
CA SER A 15 -9.49 0.05 64.80
C SER A 15 -10.75 -0.61 64.23
N ALA A 16 -10.55 -1.59 63.34
CA ALA A 16 -11.31 -2.82 63.26
C ALA A 16 -12.78 -2.82 62.81
N ILE A 17 -13.22 -1.92 61.90
CA ILE A 17 -14.38 -2.20 61.07
C ILE A 17 -14.00 -1.83 59.64
N LYS A 18 -13.66 -2.82 58.82
CA LYS A 18 -13.60 -2.65 57.38
C LYS A 18 -15.03 -2.50 56.87
N TRP A 19 -15.48 -1.28 56.68
CA TRP A 19 -16.67 -1.00 55.91
C TRP A 19 -16.32 -1.27 54.44
N ASP A 20 -16.78 -2.39 53.91
CA ASP A 20 -16.77 -2.68 52.48
C ASP A 20 -17.90 -1.83 51.87
N ILE A 21 -17.58 -0.59 51.51
CA ILE A 21 -18.54 0.26 50.81
C ILE A 21 -18.53 -0.22 49.37
N PRO A 22 -19.59 -0.84 48.88
CA PRO A 22 -19.66 -1.27 47.49
C PRO A 22 -19.64 -0.04 46.61
N THR A 23 -18.50 0.23 46.00
CA THR A 23 -18.35 1.30 45.01
C THR A 23 -19.08 0.84 43.75
N THR A 24 -20.33 1.26 43.58
CA THR A 24 -20.99 1.18 42.28
C THR A 24 -20.23 2.05 41.27
N THR A 25 -19.91 1.49 40.11
CA THR A 25 -19.21 2.23 39.08
C THR A 25 -20.02 3.45 38.69
N SER A 26 -19.43 4.64 38.73
CA SER A 26 -20.04 5.89 38.23
C SER A 26 -20.00 5.96 36.69
N ALA A 27 -19.62 4.88 36.02
CA ALA A 27 -19.59 4.84 34.56
C ALA A 27 -21.03 4.89 34.00
N PRO A 28 -21.30 5.74 33.03
CA PRO A 28 -22.62 5.83 32.42
C PRO A 28 -22.98 4.48 31.76
N HIS A 29 -24.22 3.99 32.02
CA HIS A 29 -24.71 2.75 31.46
C HIS A 29 -24.90 2.79 29.94
N THR A 30 -25.03 3.98 29.36
CA THR A 30 -25.14 4.20 27.92
C THR A 30 -24.19 5.32 27.47
N HIS A 31 -23.51 5.09 26.34
CA HIS A 31 -22.72 6.11 25.68
C HIS A 31 -23.44 6.54 24.41
N PRO A 32 -24.01 7.77 24.34
CA PRO A 32 -24.76 8.24 23.17
C PRO A 32 -23.94 8.20 21.87
N THR A 33 -22.61 8.30 21.99
CA THR A 33 -21.66 8.30 20.87
C THR A 33 -21.06 6.90 20.58
N ARG A 34 -21.66 5.84 21.15
CA ARG A 34 -21.15 4.48 20.91
C ARG A 34 -21.37 4.08 19.45
N ILE A 35 -20.30 3.67 18.79
CA ILE A 35 -20.35 3.16 17.42
C ILE A 35 -21.22 1.89 17.39
N SER A 36 -22.11 1.79 16.40
CA SER A 36 -22.95 0.61 16.24
C SER A 36 -22.12 -0.66 15.97
N VAL A 37 -22.61 -1.79 16.44
CA VAL A 37 -21.94 -3.08 16.23
C VAL A 37 -21.78 -3.40 14.74
N LEU A 38 -22.73 -2.98 13.90
CA LEU A 38 -22.66 -3.14 12.45
C LEU A 38 -21.43 -2.44 11.86
N VAL A 39 -21.20 -1.18 12.23
CA VAL A 39 -20.05 -0.40 11.76
C VAL A 39 -18.74 -1.01 12.26
N ILE A 40 -18.70 -1.49 13.52
CA ILE A 40 -17.50 -2.17 14.05
C ILE A 40 -17.18 -3.42 13.23
N LYS A 41 -18.18 -4.28 12.96
CA LYS A 41 -17.99 -5.48 12.13
C LYS A 41 -17.51 -5.13 10.73
N ARG A 42 -18.05 -4.07 10.13
CA ARG A 42 -17.62 -3.63 8.80
C ARG A 42 -16.18 -3.11 8.78
N ILE A 43 -15.74 -2.36 9.82
CA ILE A 43 -14.34 -1.92 9.97
C ILE A 43 -13.40 -3.12 10.03
N ILE A 44 -13.77 -4.14 10.82
CA ILE A 44 -12.96 -5.35 10.99
C ILE A 44 -12.88 -6.10 9.65
N ALA A 45 -14.00 -6.33 8.99
CA ALA A 45 -14.07 -7.01 7.69
C ALA A 45 -13.18 -6.34 6.64
N LEU A 46 -13.29 -5.01 6.47
CA LEU A 46 -12.46 -4.26 5.53
C LEU A 46 -10.97 -4.33 5.86
N ARG A 47 -10.63 -4.43 7.14
CA ARG A 47 -9.23 -4.58 7.57
C ARG A 47 -8.69 -5.98 7.28
N GLU A 48 -9.47 -7.03 7.56
CA GLU A 48 -9.08 -8.42 7.37
C GLU A 48 -9.02 -8.79 5.88
N GLU A 49 -9.99 -8.35 5.10
CA GLU A 49 -10.08 -8.62 3.66
C GLU A 49 -8.93 -8.01 2.87
N HIS A 50 -8.60 -6.75 3.14
CA HIS A 50 -7.69 -5.99 2.29
C HIS A 50 -6.44 -5.45 3.00
N GLY A 51 -6.29 -5.59 4.31
CA GLY A 51 -5.15 -5.04 5.07
C GLY A 51 -4.99 -3.53 5.01
N ARG A 52 -6.06 -2.77 4.65
CA ARG A 52 -6.02 -1.33 4.39
C ARG A 52 -5.75 -0.50 5.64
N CYS A 53 -5.16 0.69 5.47
CA CYS A 53 -4.98 1.64 6.57
C CYS A 53 -6.31 2.28 7.00
N ALA A 54 -6.33 2.84 8.21
CA ALA A 54 -7.53 3.43 8.80
C ALA A 54 -8.16 4.52 7.93
N GLU A 55 -7.33 5.30 7.22
CA GLU A 55 -7.76 6.37 6.33
C GLU A 55 -8.56 5.84 5.13
N VAL A 56 -8.10 4.74 4.52
CA VAL A 56 -8.80 4.10 3.41
C VAL A 56 -10.09 3.44 3.87
N ILE A 57 -10.06 2.75 5.02
CA ILE A 57 -11.27 2.15 5.62
C ILE A 57 -12.30 3.23 5.94
N TRP A 58 -11.88 4.35 6.53
CA TRP A 58 -12.75 5.49 6.80
C TRP A 58 -13.39 6.04 5.52
N TYR A 59 -12.60 6.22 4.46
CA TYR A 59 -13.11 6.69 3.16
C TYR A 59 -14.14 5.73 2.56
N GLN A 60 -13.88 4.41 2.59
CA GLN A 60 -14.82 3.39 2.11
C GLN A 60 -16.15 3.43 2.89
N LEU A 61 -16.07 3.54 4.23
CA LEU A 61 -17.26 3.67 5.07
C LEU A 61 -18.09 4.92 4.73
N GLN A 62 -17.45 6.05 4.39
CA GLN A 62 -18.15 7.24 3.93
C GLN A 62 -18.88 6.98 2.60
N GLN A 63 -18.27 6.26 1.66
CA GLN A 63 -18.90 5.87 0.40
C GLN A 63 -20.08 4.90 0.61
N GLU A 64 -20.01 4.05 1.62
CA GLU A 64 -21.08 3.14 2.03
C GLU A 64 -22.20 3.86 2.84
N GLY A 65 -22.11 5.18 3.04
CA GLY A 65 -23.11 6.00 3.74
C GLY A 65 -22.97 6.01 5.28
N PHE A 66 -21.89 5.45 5.85
CA PHE A 66 -21.68 5.51 7.29
C PHE A 66 -21.05 6.83 7.74
N THR A 67 -21.72 7.54 8.63
CA THR A 67 -21.19 8.79 9.24
C THR A 67 -20.34 8.43 10.47
N ILE A 68 -19.03 8.31 10.29
CA ILE A 68 -18.09 8.00 11.36
C ILE A 68 -16.81 8.84 11.23
N SER A 69 -16.20 9.21 12.36
CA SER A 69 -14.91 9.93 12.35
C SER A 69 -13.72 8.98 12.13
N LEU A 70 -12.67 9.48 11.48
CA LEU A 70 -11.41 8.76 11.30
C LEU A 70 -10.82 8.32 12.67
N SER A 71 -10.94 9.16 13.70
CA SER A 71 -10.47 8.85 15.05
C SER A 71 -11.21 7.66 15.66
N SER A 72 -12.48 7.49 15.33
CA SER A 72 -13.28 6.34 15.77
C SER A 72 -12.86 5.05 15.06
N VAL A 73 -12.54 5.11 13.76
CA VAL A 73 -11.99 3.97 13.03
C VAL A 73 -10.63 3.56 13.62
N LYS A 74 -9.73 4.52 13.86
CA LYS A 74 -8.41 4.25 14.47
C LYS A 74 -8.53 3.59 15.85
N ARG A 75 -9.40 4.11 16.72
CA ARG A 75 -9.65 3.53 18.05
C ARG A 75 -10.27 2.14 17.98
N THR A 76 -11.14 1.87 17.01
CA THR A 76 -11.72 0.55 16.79
C THR A 76 -10.64 -0.45 16.40
N LEU A 77 -9.82 -0.13 15.39
CA LEU A 77 -8.73 -0.99 14.94
C LEU A 77 -7.72 -1.27 16.06
N ASP A 78 -7.41 -0.29 16.89
CA ASP A 78 -6.51 -0.44 18.03
C ASP A 78 -7.10 -1.35 19.12
N ARG A 79 -8.37 -1.14 19.49
CA ARG A 79 -9.10 -1.97 20.47
C ARG A 79 -9.13 -3.44 20.07
N TYR A 80 -9.29 -3.73 18.78
CA TYR A 80 -9.30 -5.11 18.25
C TYR A 80 -7.91 -5.62 17.89
N LYS A 81 -6.82 -4.88 18.26
CA LYS A 81 -5.42 -5.24 18.01
C LYS A 81 -5.11 -5.46 16.51
N LEU A 82 -5.81 -4.77 15.64
CA LEU A 82 -5.65 -4.82 14.19
C LEU A 82 -4.69 -3.74 13.66
N THR A 83 -4.01 -3.03 14.56
CA THR A 83 -2.98 -2.04 14.25
C THR A 83 -1.60 -2.65 14.46
N ASN A 84 -0.71 -2.53 13.46
CA ASN A 84 0.69 -2.81 13.67
C ASN A 84 1.36 -1.62 14.37
N HIS A 85 1.81 -1.78 15.59
CA HIS A 85 2.58 -0.75 16.28
C HIS A 85 3.89 -0.51 15.54
N TRP A 86 4.02 0.67 14.94
CA TRP A 86 5.24 1.09 14.26
C TRP A 86 6.34 1.34 15.29
N SER A 87 7.53 0.79 15.05
CA SER A 87 8.72 1.09 15.85
C SER A 87 8.96 2.62 15.93
N LYS A 88 9.11 3.14 17.14
CA LYS A 88 9.43 4.55 17.43
C LYS A 88 10.76 5.03 16.82
N TRP A 89 11.56 4.13 16.27
CA TRP A 89 12.92 4.35 15.78
C TRP A 89 13.03 4.66 14.29
N LYS A 90 11.92 4.94 13.57
CA LYS A 90 12.02 5.39 12.19
C LYS A 90 12.62 6.79 12.12
N LYS A 91 13.93 6.88 11.89
CA LYS A 91 14.62 8.15 11.55
C LYS A 91 13.86 8.85 10.42
N ARG A 92 13.51 10.14 10.62
CA ARG A 92 13.00 11.00 9.54
C ARG A 92 14.07 11.05 8.45
N ARG A 93 13.80 10.44 7.30
CA ARG A 93 14.66 10.59 6.12
C ARG A 93 14.40 11.97 5.54
N THR A 94 15.45 12.75 5.29
CA THR A 94 15.40 13.99 4.53
C THR A 94 14.87 13.68 3.13
N ASN A 95 13.71 14.24 2.79
CA ASN A 95 13.10 14.05 1.48
C ASN A 95 13.86 14.86 0.42
N THR A 96 14.72 14.20 -0.35
CA THR A 96 15.16 14.77 -1.65
C THR A 96 13.95 14.81 -2.60
N PRO A 97 13.72 15.93 -3.32
CA PRO A 97 12.59 16.00 -4.26
C PRO A 97 12.66 14.87 -5.28
N ARG A 98 11.57 14.13 -5.39
CA ARG A 98 11.42 13.07 -6.40
C ARG A 98 10.96 13.67 -7.72
N PRO A 99 11.31 13.06 -8.86
CA PRO A 99 10.67 13.40 -10.12
C PRO A 99 9.16 13.27 -9.96
N LYS A 100 8.41 14.32 -10.32
CA LYS A 100 6.95 14.31 -10.31
C LYS A 100 6.48 14.25 -11.75
N ALA A 101 5.69 13.22 -12.08
CA ALA A 101 4.94 13.22 -13.32
C ALA A 101 3.71 14.13 -13.15
N THR A 102 3.43 14.95 -14.16
CA THR A 102 2.30 15.89 -14.20
C THR A 102 1.17 15.40 -15.09
N ALA A 103 1.47 14.43 -15.95
CA ALA A 103 0.51 13.80 -16.89
C ALA A 103 0.74 12.30 -17.01
N PRO A 104 -0.29 11.54 -17.45
CA PRO A 104 -0.15 10.11 -17.74
C PRO A 104 0.94 9.83 -18.76
N GLY A 105 1.76 8.80 -18.51
CA GLY A 105 2.84 8.38 -19.42
C GLY A 105 4.08 9.28 -19.44
N GLU A 106 4.08 10.41 -18.73
CA GLU A 106 5.25 11.31 -18.69
C GLU A 106 6.48 10.63 -18.10
N LEU A 107 6.28 9.87 -17.01
CA LEU A 107 7.34 9.09 -16.35
C LEU A 107 6.77 7.77 -15.86
N VAL A 108 7.33 6.70 -16.37
CA VAL A 108 6.96 5.32 -16.05
C VAL A 108 8.16 4.61 -15.44
N GLU A 109 7.97 3.91 -14.35
CA GLU A 109 9.02 3.06 -13.74
C GLU A 109 8.83 1.61 -14.18
N VAL A 110 9.95 0.93 -14.43
CA VAL A 110 10.03 -0.49 -14.76
C VAL A 110 11.03 -1.19 -13.84
N ASP A 111 10.70 -2.40 -13.39
CA ASP A 111 11.54 -3.22 -12.54
C ASP A 111 11.21 -4.71 -12.75
N THR A 112 12.04 -5.62 -12.23
CA THR A 112 11.83 -7.06 -12.34
C THR A 112 11.74 -7.72 -10.97
N VAL A 113 10.62 -8.38 -10.71
CA VAL A 113 10.43 -9.22 -9.52
C VAL A 113 10.85 -10.64 -9.83
N HIS A 114 11.76 -11.17 -9.03
CA HIS A 114 12.17 -12.57 -9.12
C HIS A 114 11.22 -13.44 -8.29
N TYR A 115 10.67 -14.45 -8.92
CA TYR A 115 9.81 -15.46 -8.33
C TYR A 115 10.40 -16.84 -8.59
N VAL A 116 10.47 -17.66 -7.56
CA VAL A 116 10.90 -19.07 -7.69
C VAL A 116 9.69 -19.96 -7.53
N ASN A 117 9.38 -20.75 -8.54
CA ASN A 117 8.36 -21.78 -8.44
C ASN A 117 8.88 -22.91 -7.56
N GLN A 118 8.21 -23.17 -6.46
CA GLN A 118 8.72 -24.13 -5.46
C GLN A 118 8.55 -25.62 -5.86
N LEU A 119 7.69 -25.92 -6.85
CA LEU A 119 7.56 -27.33 -7.29
C LEU A 119 8.67 -27.79 -8.20
N ASP A 120 9.09 -26.94 -9.13
CA ASP A 120 10.08 -27.30 -10.14
C ASP A 120 11.40 -26.51 -10.04
N GLY A 121 11.51 -25.65 -9.01
CA GLY A 121 12.66 -24.79 -8.78
C GLY A 121 12.92 -23.75 -9.88
N LYS A 122 12.05 -23.66 -10.90
CA LYS A 122 12.24 -22.72 -12.01
C LYS A 122 12.05 -21.29 -11.56
N ARG A 123 12.95 -20.42 -12.02
CA ARG A 123 12.83 -18.98 -11.83
C ARG A 123 11.90 -18.39 -12.87
N VAL A 124 10.99 -17.57 -12.40
CA VAL A 124 10.12 -16.72 -13.22
C VAL A 124 10.48 -15.27 -12.91
N TYR A 125 10.63 -14.48 -13.94
CA TYR A 125 10.93 -13.07 -13.89
C TYR A 125 9.66 -12.32 -14.23
N ILE A 126 9.14 -11.53 -13.29
CA ILE A 126 7.92 -10.74 -13.51
C ILE A 126 8.36 -9.30 -13.73
N THR A 127 8.40 -8.87 -14.99
CA THR A 127 8.62 -7.47 -15.31
C THR A 127 7.39 -6.67 -14.89
N THR A 128 7.58 -5.66 -14.07
CA THR A 128 6.56 -4.78 -13.53
C THR A 128 6.73 -3.38 -14.10
N VAL A 129 5.63 -2.72 -14.43
CA VAL A 129 5.58 -1.38 -15.02
C VAL A 129 4.55 -0.56 -14.25
N ILE A 130 4.88 0.66 -13.85
CA ILE A 130 3.96 1.58 -13.19
C ILE A 130 4.08 3.00 -13.71
N ASP A 131 2.97 3.62 -14.07
CA ASP A 131 2.92 5.04 -14.38
C ASP A 131 2.93 5.89 -13.10
N LEU A 132 3.81 6.89 -13.04
CA LEU A 132 3.99 7.70 -11.84
C LEU A 132 2.85 8.70 -11.61
N TYR A 133 2.11 9.08 -12.61
CA TYR A 133 0.97 9.98 -12.48
C TYR A 133 -0.28 9.24 -11.98
N SER A 134 -0.75 8.28 -12.75
CA SER A 134 -1.99 7.56 -12.48
C SER A 134 -1.84 6.41 -11.49
N ARG A 135 -0.63 5.87 -11.32
CA ARG A 135 -0.34 4.60 -10.64
C ARG A 135 -0.90 3.38 -11.37
N MET A 136 -1.34 3.53 -12.63
CA MET A 136 -1.67 2.38 -13.48
C MET A 136 -0.48 1.41 -13.51
N ALA A 137 -0.77 0.13 -13.29
CA ALA A 137 0.26 -0.90 -13.20
C ALA A 137 0.02 -2.02 -14.20
N TYR A 138 1.10 -2.61 -14.68
CA TYR A 138 1.12 -3.76 -15.56
C TYR A 138 2.22 -4.72 -15.16
N THR A 139 2.02 -6.02 -15.39
CA THR A 139 3.03 -7.05 -15.12
C THR A 139 3.07 -8.06 -16.25
N ARG A 140 4.27 -8.58 -16.53
CA ARG A 140 4.46 -9.64 -17.51
C ARG A 140 5.43 -10.68 -16.98
N PRO A 141 5.01 -11.91 -16.70
CA PRO A 141 5.88 -13.00 -16.28
C PRO A 141 6.58 -13.63 -17.50
N SER A 142 7.83 -14.07 -17.30
CA SER A 142 8.65 -14.77 -18.29
C SER A 142 9.63 -15.71 -17.61
N TYR A 143 10.00 -16.80 -18.25
CA TYR A 143 11.12 -17.63 -17.80
C TYR A 143 12.50 -17.05 -18.17
N LYS A 144 12.57 -15.98 -18.94
CA LYS A 144 13.80 -15.40 -19.44
C LYS A 144 13.96 -13.98 -18.92
N LEU A 145 15.12 -13.69 -18.31
CA LEU A 145 15.53 -12.34 -17.93
C LEU A 145 16.32 -11.74 -19.10
N LEU A 146 15.62 -11.24 -20.10
CA LEU A 146 16.22 -10.66 -21.31
C LEU A 146 15.72 -9.24 -21.56
N PRO A 147 16.59 -8.36 -22.10
CA PRO A 147 16.20 -6.98 -22.43
C PRO A 147 14.99 -6.90 -23.38
N GLY A 148 14.87 -7.85 -24.32
CA GLY A 148 13.72 -7.92 -25.22
C GLY A 148 12.40 -8.24 -24.52
N GLU A 149 12.44 -9.09 -23.47
CA GLU A 149 11.24 -9.40 -22.69
C GLU A 149 10.81 -8.20 -21.82
N ALA A 150 11.78 -7.48 -21.24
CA ALA A 150 11.51 -6.27 -20.50
C ALA A 150 10.94 -5.16 -21.40
N ALA A 151 11.53 -4.93 -22.57
CA ALA A 151 11.02 -3.96 -23.53
C ALA A 151 9.61 -4.32 -24.03
N LYS A 152 9.34 -5.60 -24.30
CA LYS A 152 8.00 -6.09 -24.68
C LYS A 152 6.97 -5.82 -23.58
N ALA A 153 7.35 -5.98 -22.30
CA ALA A 153 6.46 -5.67 -21.18
C ALA A 153 6.09 -4.18 -21.14
N VAL A 154 7.03 -3.28 -21.39
CA VAL A 154 6.78 -1.84 -21.45
C VAL A 154 5.85 -1.47 -22.61
N LEU A 155 6.07 -2.01 -23.78
CA LEU A 155 5.25 -1.74 -24.97
C LEU A 155 3.82 -2.27 -24.81
N LEU A 156 3.67 -3.45 -24.21
CA LEU A 156 2.34 -3.99 -23.89
C LEU A 156 1.64 -3.17 -22.81
N ALA A 157 2.39 -2.64 -21.82
CA ALA A 157 1.85 -1.73 -20.82
C ALA A 157 1.34 -0.43 -21.48
N GLU A 158 2.11 0.18 -22.38
CA GLU A 158 1.69 1.36 -23.15
C GLU A 158 0.37 1.11 -23.87
N GLN A 159 0.27 -0.02 -24.57
CA GLN A 159 -0.93 -0.43 -25.28
C GLN A 159 -2.13 -0.63 -24.33
N LYS A 160 -1.91 -1.30 -23.20
CA LYS A 160 -2.95 -1.59 -22.20
C LYS A 160 -3.45 -0.34 -21.49
N PHE A 161 -2.55 0.63 -21.23
CA PHE A 161 -2.93 1.88 -20.58
C PHE A 161 -3.63 2.86 -21.53
N GLY A 162 -3.48 2.68 -22.84
CA GLY A 162 -4.16 3.51 -23.85
C GLY A 162 -3.56 4.90 -24.04
N TYR A 163 -2.35 5.17 -23.52
CA TYR A 163 -1.65 6.44 -23.71
C TYR A 163 -0.14 6.23 -23.91
N LYS A 164 0.51 7.18 -24.59
CA LYS A 164 1.92 7.09 -24.94
C LYS A 164 2.84 7.32 -23.75
N PHE A 165 3.93 6.55 -23.69
CA PHE A 165 4.99 6.74 -22.72
C PHE A 165 6.06 7.69 -23.26
N ARG A 166 6.38 8.72 -22.49
CA ARG A 166 7.44 9.68 -22.84
C ARG A 166 8.81 9.22 -22.34
N THR A 167 8.85 8.82 -21.08
CA THR A 167 10.11 8.42 -20.42
C THR A 167 9.86 7.18 -19.57
N VAL A 168 10.72 6.18 -19.73
CA VAL A 168 10.77 4.98 -18.90
C VAL A 168 12.04 5.04 -18.06
N GLN A 169 11.91 4.78 -16.76
CA GLN A 169 12.99 4.74 -15.79
C GLN A 169 13.16 3.33 -15.25
N SER A 170 14.39 2.82 -15.23
CA SER A 170 14.75 1.55 -14.61
C SER A 170 15.92 1.73 -13.64
N ASP A 171 16.25 0.70 -12.90
CA ASP A 171 17.57 0.54 -12.28
C ASP A 171 18.63 0.16 -13.33
N ASN A 172 19.83 -0.24 -12.84
CA ASN A 172 20.95 -0.67 -13.68
C ASN A 172 20.98 -2.19 -13.87
N GLY A 173 19.85 -2.89 -13.82
CA GLY A 173 19.77 -4.31 -14.06
C GLY A 173 20.21 -4.70 -15.48
N PRO A 174 20.75 -5.91 -15.69
CA PRO A 174 21.23 -6.36 -17.01
C PRO A 174 20.11 -6.42 -18.06
N GLU A 175 18.88 -6.65 -17.65
CA GLU A 175 17.68 -6.61 -18.50
C GLU A 175 17.36 -5.21 -19.03
N PHE A 176 17.90 -4.16 -18.43
CA PHE A 176 17.71 -2.77 -18.85
C PHE A 176 18.93 -2.21 -19.59
N SER A 177 19.67 -3.07 -20.26
CA SER A 177 20.88 -2.76 -21.00
C SER A 177 20.64 -1.83 -22.20
N SER A 178 21.72 -1.53 -22.95
CA SER A 178 21.66 -0.73 -24.18
C SER A 178 20.69 -1.29 -25.22
N TYR A 179 20.50 -2.61 -25.28
CA TYR A 179 19.52 -3.23 -26.16
C TYR A 179 18.08 -2.86 -25.78
N PHE A 180 17.76 -2.87 -24.50
CA PHE A 180 16.46 -2.38 -23.99
C PHE A 180 16.25 -0.91 -24.38
N THR A 181 17.27 -0.06 -24.16
CA THR A 181 17.23 1.36 -24.53
C THR A 181 16.98 1.53 -26.03
N ALA A 182 17.69 0.78 -26.89
CA ALA A 182 17.53 0.84 -28.33
C ALA A 182 16.12 0.40 -28.78
N MET A 183 15.56 -0.64 -28.15
CA MET A 183 14.19 -1.09 -28.45
C MET A 183 13.15 -0.02 -28.10
N LEU A 184 13.23 0.59 -26.93
CA LEU A 184 12.32 1.68 -26.53
C LEU A 184 12.47 2.90 -27.44
N GLY A 185 13.71 3.22 -27.84
CA GLY A 185 14.01 4.34 -28.74
C GLY A 185 13.31 4.19 -30.13
N ARG A 186 13.15 2.97 -30.66
CA ARG A 186 12.41 2.70 -31.89
C ARG A 186 10.91 3.05 -31.79
N HIS A 187 10.39 3.12 -30.56
CA HIS A 187 9.02 3.52 -30.27
C HIS A 187 8.89 4.94 -29.74
N ASN A 188 9.96 5.75 -29.87
CA ASN A 188 10.03 7.13 -29.39
C ASN A 188 9.90 7.25 -27.86
N ILE A 189 10.25 6.21 -27.11
CA ILE A 189 10.25 6.20 -25.66
C ILE A 189 11.69 6.46 -25.18
N ARG A 190 11.88 7.51 -24.40
CA ARG A 190 13.18 7.80 -23.78
C ARG A 190 13.40 6.85 -22.61
N HIS A 191 14.56 6.21 -22.55
CA HIS A 191 14.99 5.45 -21.40
C HIS A 191 16.00 6.24 -20.57
N ARG A 192 15.89 6.13 -19.24
CA ARG A 192 16.87 6.62 -18.29
C ARG A 192 17.06 5.64 -17.13
N HIS A 193 18.28 5.56 -16.61
CA HIS A 193 18.57 4.84 -15.37
C HIS A 193 18.36 5.72 -14.15
N THR A 194 18.02 5.08 -13.01
CA THR A 194 18.06 5.74 -11.70
C THR A 194 19.48 6.14 -11.34
N ARG A 195 19.61 7.19 -10.56
CA ARG A 195 20.90 7.63 -10.06
C ARG A 195 21.46 6.64 -9.07
N VAL A 196 22.76 6.35 -9.16
CA VAL A 196 23.46 5.47 -8.24
C VAL A 196 23.31 5.98 -6.79
N HIS A 197 23.06 5.07 -5.84
CA HIS A 197 22.84 5.38 -4.43
C HIS A 197 21.63 6.29 -4.11
N ARG A 198 20.63 6.35 -4.98
CA ARG A 198 19.38 7.09 -4.76
C ARG A 198 18.15 6.17 -4.73
N PRO A 199 17.94 5.40 -3.65
CA PRO A 199 16.81 4.44 -3.57
C PRO A 199 15.44 5.11 -3.68
N ASN A 200 15.38 6.43 -3.48
CA ASN A 200 14.13 7.17 -3.64
C ASN A 200 13.67 7.32 -5.09
N ASP A 201 14.55 7.12 -6.07
CA ASP A 201 14.22 7.31 -7.48
C ASP A 201 13.26 6.21 -7.99
N ASN A 202 13.32 4.97 -7.45
CA ASN A 202 12.43 3.84 -7.83
C ASN A 202 11.36 3.51 -6.75
N ALA A 203 11.08 4.44 -5.86
CA ALA A 203 10.25 4.13 -4.69
C ALA A 203 8.79 3.76 -5.02
N HIS A 204 8.27 4.15 -6.18
CA HIS A 204 6.90 3.82 -6.55
C HIS A 204 6.77 2.39 -7.03
N ILE A 205 7.69 1.95 -7.90
CA ILE A 205 7.69 0.56 -8.36
C ILE A 205 8.09 -0.40 -7.24
N GLU A 206 9.05 -0.03 -6.38
CA GLU A 206 9.37 -0.83 -5.17
C GLU A 206 8.14 -1.01 -4.28
N ARG A 207 7.35 0.05 -4.10
CA ARG A 207 6.10 -0.01 -3.34
C ARG A 207 5.07 -0.89 -4.02
N PHE A 208 4.93 -0.79 -5.34
CA PHE A 208 4.05 -1.65 -6.12
C PHE A 208 4.49 -3.11 -6.01
N ASN A 209 5.78 -3.41 -6.21
CA ASN A 209 6.32 -4.76 -6.11
C ASN A 209 6.09 -5.39 -4.73
N ARG A 210 6.23 -4.60 -3.66
CA ARG A 210 5.87 -5.06 -2.32
C ARG A 210 4.38 -5.36 -2.19
N THR A 211 3.53 -4.50 -2.74
CA THR A 211 2.08 -4.69 -2.72
C THR A 211 1.69 -5.93 -3.53
N LEU A 212 2.28 -6.12 -4.71
CA LEU A 212 2.09 -7.30 -5.56
C LEU A 212 2.46 -8.60 -4.85
N ARG A 213 3.61 -8.60 -4.15
CA ARG A 213 4.03 -9.76 -3.34
C ARG A 213 3.04 -10.05 -2.22
N ASN A 214 2.67 -9.05 -1.44
CA ASN A 214 1.81 -9.23 -0.27
C ASN A 214 0.37 -9.61 -0.64
N GLU A 215 -0.19 -9.00 -1.67
CA GLU A 215 -1.61 -9.13 -1.99
C GLU A 215 -1.90 -10.19 -3.08
N CYS A 216 -0.95 -10.47 -3.97
CA CYS A 216 -1.14 -11.38 -5.10
C CYS A 216 -0.28 -12.64 -5.03
N ILE A 217 1.04 -12.48 -5.04
CA ILE A 217 1.96 -13.63 -5.18
C ILE A 217 2.06 -14.41 -3.86
N GLY A 218 2.17 -13.70 -2.72
CA GLY A 218 2.40 -14.26 -1.39
C GLY A 218 3.87 -14.63 -1.16
N ASP A 219 4.48 -14.08 -0.10
CA ASP A 219 5.89 -14.36 0.24
C ASP A 219 6.08 -15.72 0.95
N HIS A 220 5.01 -16.31 1.50
CA HIS A 220 5.13 -17.42 2.46
C HIS A 220 4.29 -18.67 2.10
N LYS A 221 3.66 -18.72 0.93
CA LYS A 221 2.90 -19.92 0.54
C LYS A 221 3.54 -20.55 -0.69
N PRO A 222 4.03 -21.80 -0.58
CA PRO A 222 4.48 -22.56 -1.73
C PRO A 222 3.30 -22.72 -2.70
N ARG A 223 3.33 -22.01 -3.80
CA ARG A 223 2.33 -22.17 -4.85
C ARG A 223 3.04 -22.57 -6.12
N SER A 224 2.75 -23.76 -6.52
CA SER A 224 3.08 -24.28 -7.82
C SER A 224 2.12 -23.69 -8.82
N LEU A 225 2.56 -22.70 -9.57
CA LEU A 225 1.78 -22.11 -10.64
C LEU A 225 2.55 -22.31 -11.95
N THR A 226 1.90 -22.91 -12.94
CA THR A 226 2.39 -22.81 -14.30
C THR A 226 2.47 -21.36 -14.74
N LEU A 227 3.29 -21.03 -15.74
CA LEU A 227 3.41 -19.65 -16.20
C LEU A 227 2.03 -19.09 -16.65
N THR A 228 1.19 -19.93 -17.23
CA THR A 228 -0.18 -19.55 -17.63
C THR A 228 -1.03 -19.17 -16.42
N LEU A 229 -1.10 -20.04 -15.41
CA LEU A 229 -1.87 -19.78 -14.18
C LEU A 229 -1.35 -18.55 -13.42
N LEU A 230 -0.02 -18.36 -13.42
CA LEU A 230 0.56 -17.15 -12.83
C LEU A 230 0.15 -15.90 -13.61
N THR A 231 0.15 -15.98 -14.95
CA THR A 231 -0.28 -14.88 -15.83
C THR A 231 -1.74 -14.50 -15.57
N ASP A 232 -2.62 -15.48 -15.51
CA ASP A 232 -4.04 -15.27 -15.25
C ASP A 232 -4.28 -14.64 -13.88
N LYS A 233 -3.58 -15.15 -12.86
CA LYS A 233 -3.66 -14.59 -11.52
C LYS A 233 -3.16 -13.14 -11.45
N LEU A 234 -2.05 -12.84 -12.13
CA LEU A 234 -1.52 -11.49 -12.22
C LEU A 234 -2.49 -10.56 -12.95
N ASN A 235 -3.12 -11.01 -14.05
CA ASN A 235 -4.11 -10.23 -14.80
C ASN A 235 -5.34 -9.92 -13.94
N GLN A 236 -5.90 -10.89 -13.22
CA GLN A 236 -7.01 -10.68 -12.28
C GLN A 236 -6.64 -9.68 -11.18
N TYR A 237 -5.44 -9.80 -10.63
CA TYR A 237 -4.97 -8.85 -9.62
C TYR A 237 -4.77 -7.44 -10.18
N LEU A 238 -4.22 -7.31 -11.40
CA LEU A 238 -4.04 -6.02 -12.05
C LEU A 238 -5.37 -5.34 -12.36
N ASP A 239 -6.38 -6.10 -12.74
CA ASP A 239 -7.73 -5.59 -12.95
C ASP A 239 -8.26 -4.96 -11.66
N TYR A 240 -8.25 -5.72 -10.57
CA TYR A 240 -8.58 -5.19 -9.24
C TYR A 240 -7.70 -3.99 -8.84
N TYR A 241 -6.37 -4.07 -9.03
CA TYR A 241 -5.43 -3.00 -8.66
C TYR A 241 -5.73 -1.70 -9.38
N ASN A 242 -6.01 -1.76 -10.68
CA ASN A 242 -6.20 -0.59 -11.53
C ASN A 242 -7.61 0.01 -11.42
N HIS A 243 -8.65 -0.81 -11.21
CA HIS A 243 -10.04 -0.36 -11.25
C HIS A 243 -10.68 -0.18 -9.86
N ASP A 244 -10.35 -1.04 -8.90
CA ASP A 244 -11.07 -1.10 -7.63
C ASP A 244 -10.21 -0.70 -6.42
N ARG A 245 -8.89 -0.92 -6.50
CA ARG A 245 -8.01 -0.68 -5.38
C ARG A 245 -7.82 0.80 -5.09
N ILE A 246 -8.29 1.24 -3.92
CA ILE A 246 -8.16 2.62 -3.43
C ILE A 246 -6.72 2.91 -3.00
N HIS A 247 -6.15 4.02 -3.47
CA HIS A 247 -4.81 4.47 -3.17
C HIS A 247 -4.80 5.77 -2.35
N LEU A 248 -4.29 5.70 -1.14
CA LEU A 248 -4.16 6.90 -0.28
C LEU A 248 -3.31 7.99 -0.95
N GLY A 249 -2.24 7.61 -1.66
CA GLY A 249 -1.37 8.53 -2.39
C GLY A 249 -2.03 9.21 -3.60
N LEU A 250 -3.21 8.72 -4.03
CA LEU A 250 -4.07 9.32 -5.05
C LEU A 250 -5.31 9.98 -4.45
N GLN A 251 -5.26 10.39 -3.19
CA GLN A 251 -6.40 10.98 -2.48
C GLN A 251 -7.62 10.04 -2.44
N CYS A 252 -7.38 8.78 -2.14
CA CYS A 252 -8.38 7.71 -2.11
C CYS A 252 -9.05 7.41 -3.46
N LYS A 253 -8.41 7.73 -4.58
CA LYS A 253 -8.86 7.32 -5.92
C LYS A 253 -8.20 6.01 -6.35
N THR A 254 -8.84 5.36 -7.32
CA THR A 254 -8.22 4.25 -8.05
C THR A 254 -7.33 4.77 -9.18
N PRO A 255 -6.36 3.98 -9.69
CA PRO A 255 -5.55 4.37 -10.83
C PRO A 255 -6.35 4.82 -12.06
N ILE A 256 -7.42 4.10 -12.41
CA ILE A 256 -8.26 4.43 -13.55
C ILE A 256 -9.02 5.76 -13.37
N GLN A 257 -9.44 6.08 -12.14
CA GLN A 257 -10.11 7.35 -11.85
C GLN A 257 -9.17 8.56 -12.02
N MET A 258 -7.86 8.37 -12.01
CA MET A 258 -6.89 9.44 -12.28
C MET A 258 -6.82 9.80 -13.76
N LEU A 259 -7.32 8.94 -14.65
CA LEU A 259 -7.34 9.16 -16.12
C LEU A 259 -8.66 9.79 -16.59
N GLN A 260 -9.70 9.77 -15.76
CA GLN A 260 -11.05 10.27 -16.07
C GLN A 260 -11.21 11.78 -15.75
N ARG A 261 -10.19 12.58 -16.02
CA ARG A 261 -10.26 14.03 -15.84
C ARG A 261 -10.65 14.75 -17.12
#